data_815125b63f162ed94b9bbb346bbfdd14
#
_entry.id   815125b63f162ed94b9bbb346bbfdd14
#
_cell.length_a   1.000
_cell.length_b   1.000
_cell.length_c   1.000
_cell.angle_alpha   90.00
_cell.angle_beta   90.00
_cell.angle_gamma   90.00
#
_symmetry.space_group_name_H-M   'P 1'
#
loop_
_entity.id
_entity.type
_entity.pdbx_description
1 polymer ?
#
loop_
_entity_poly.entity_id
_entity_poly.type
_entity_poly.pdbx_seq_one_letter_code
_entity_poly.pdbx_strand_id
1 'polypeptide(L)'
;MVGLAISQSTIEHSKSMHQKPDPDAIHQIVGYDKEIYVKLTIRNPNTVVGDFTYIADSEFESHATHHYELLDGRLIICRFCQIAAGVEFIMNGANHQMNAVSTYPSFTLEGREMKPPAKEDLPFKGAAVIGNDAWIG
;
A
#
# COMPACT_ATOMS: atom_id res chain seq x y z
N MET A 1 -13.36 32.20 -45.56
CA MET A 1 -12.94 30.86 -45.09
C MET A 1 -12.16 31.05 -43.80
N VAL A 2 -12.77 30.79 -42.66
CA VAL A 2 -12.07 30.84 -41.34
C VAL A 2 -11.62 29.41 -41.04
N GLY A 3 -10.34 29.13 -41.23
CA GLY A 3 -9.76 27.86 -40.84
C GLY A 3 -9.67 27.79 -39.30
N LEU A 4 -10.41 26.88 -38.67
CA LEU A 4 -10.20 26.56 -37.26
C LEU A 4 -8.82 25.90 -37.16
N ALA A 5 -7.83 26.64 -36.69
CA ALA A 5 -6.57 26.08 -36.23
C ALA A 5 -6.83 25.37 -34.89
N ILE A 6 -7.04 24.06 -34.91
CA ILE A 6 -7.02 23.24 -33.70
C ILE A 6 -5.59 23.30 -33.19
N SER A 7 -5.38 23.84 -31.97
CA SER A 7 -4.04 23.95 -31.39
C SER A 7 -3.41 22.57 -31.20
N GLN A 8 -2.09 22.45 -31.39
CA GLN A 8 -1.35 21.20 -31.19
C GLN A 8 -1.57 20.64 -29.78
N SER A 9 -1.75 21.49 -28.79
CA SER A 9 -2.07 21.09 -27.41
C SER A 9 -3.39 20.32 -27.30
N THR A 10 -4.41 20.66 -28.09
CA THR A 10 -5.69 19.95 -28.13
C THR A 10 -5.54 18.57 -28.76
N ILE A 11 -4.68 18.43 -29.78
CA ILE A 11 -4.40 17.14 -30.46
C ILE A 11 -3.58 16.23 -29.54
N GLU A 12 -2.63 16.76 -28.79
CA GLU A 12 -1.84 15.98 -27.82
C GLU A 12 -2.69 15.51 -26.65
N HIS A 13 -3.61 16.33 -26.16
CA HIS A 13 -4.56 15.92 -25.12
C HIS A 13 -5.52 14.83 -25.59
N SER A 14 -6.00 14.91 -26.83
CA SER A 14 -6.84 13.89 -27.48
C SER A 14 -6.09 12.56 -27.67
N LYS A 15 -4.78 12.58 -27.99
CA LYS A 15 -3.96 11.36 -28.10
C LYS A 15 -3.77 10.67 -26.75
N SER A 16 -3.68 11.43 -25.65
CA SER A 16 -3.57 10.90 -24.29
C SER A 16 -4.82 10.13 -23.86
N MET A 17 -6.01 10.53 -24.31
CA MET A 17 -7.28 9.89 -23.93
C MET A 17 -7.52 8.50 -24.56
N HIS A 18 -6.69 8.07 -25.51
CA HIS A 18 -6.83 6.79 -26.21
C HIS A 18 -5.70 5.79 -25.88
N GLN A 19 -4.82 6.15 -24.94
CA GLN A 19 -3.76 5.25 -24.51
C GLN A 19 -4.37 4.13 -23.67
N LYS A 20 -4.02 2.87 -24.02
CA LYS A 20 -4.45 1.72 -23.20
C LYS A 20 -3.90 1.87 -21.78
N PRO A 21 -4.70 1.49 -20.76
CA PRO A 21 -4.19 1.44 -19.39
C PRO A 21 -2.93 0.56 -19.30
N ASP A 22 -1.90 1.09 -18.68
CA ASP A 22 -0.63 0.39 -18.50
C ASP A 22 -0.54 -0.09 -17.02
N PRO A 23 -0.55 -1.40 -16.77
CA PRO A 23 -0.47 -1.93 -15.41
C PRO A 23 0.90 -1.69 -14.75
N ASP A 24 1.90 -1.32 -15.53
CA ASP A 24 3.26 -1.05 -15.07
C ASP A 24 3.56 0.46 -14.97
N ALA A 25 2.57 1.31 -15.21
CA ALA A 25 2.67 2.73 -14.90
C ALA A 25 2.62 2.99 -13.38
N ILE A 26 3.27 4.04 -12.92
CA ILE A 26 3.13 4.51 -11.53
C ILE A 26 1.97 5.50 -11.44
N HIS A 27 1.84 6.40 -12.40
CA HIS A 27 0.77 7.40 -12.43
C HIS A 27 -0.29 7.03 -13.45
N GLN A 28 -1.56 7.02 -13.02
CA GLN A 28 -2.70 6.71 -13.89
C GLN A 28 -2.92 7.79 -14.96
N ILE A 29 -2.68 9.04 -14.59
CA ILE A 29 -2.95 10.22 -15.42
C ILE A 29 -1.66 11.02 -15.53
N VAL A 30 -1.27 11.35 -16.75
CA VAL A 30 -0.07 12.17 -17.00
C VAL A 30 -0.24 13.54 -16.34
N GLY A 31 0.75 13.92 -15.52
CA GLY A 31 0.75 15.20 -14.80
C GLY A 31 -0.10 15.25 -13.53
N TYR A 32 -0.68 14.12 -13.10
CA TYR A 32 -1.39 14.00 -11.84
C TYR A 32 -0.67 13.02 -10.92
N ASP A 33 -0.07 13.54 -9.84
CA ASP A 33 0.82 12.83 -8.93
C ASP A 33 0.19 12.50 -7.55
N LYS A 34 -1.10 12.87 -7.34
CA LYS A 34 -1.81 12.66 -6.08
C LYS A 34 -2.34 11.24 -5.90
N GLU A 35 -2.26 10.43 -6.94
CA GLU A 35 -2.66 9.04 -6.96
C GLU A 35 -1.59 8.22 -7.68
N ILE A 36 -1.30 7.04 -7.14
CA ILE A 36 -0.34 6.12 -7.76
C ILE A 36 -0.91 4.72 -7.88
N TYR A 37 -0.53 3.99 -8.93
CA TYR A 37 -0.62 2.55 -8.95
C TYR A 37 0.41 1.96 -8.00
N VAL A 38 -0.02 1.09 -7.11
CA VAL A 38 0.79 0.65 -5.97
C VAL A 38 1.80 -0.44 -6.34
N LYS A 39 1.48 -1.32 -7.28
CA LYS A 39 2.22 -2.56 -7.58
C LYS A 39 3.75 -2.39 -7.64
N LEU A 40 4.23 -1.44 -8.42
CA LEU A 40 5.68 -1.25 -8.63
C LEU A 40 6.36 -0.38 -7.57
N THR A 41 5.61 0.16 -6.62
CA THR A 41 6.15 1.00 -5.54
C THR A 41 6.47 0.21 -4.28
N ILE A 42 6.07 -1.06 -4.22
CA ILE A 42 6.24 -1.94 -3.07
C ILE A 42 7.71 -2.35 -2.91
N ARG A 43 8.22 -2.19 -1.69
CA ARG A 43 9.55 -2.61 -1.27
C ARG A 43 9.53 -3.70 -0.21
N ASN A 44 8.48 -3.74 0.63
CA ASN A 44 8.32 -4.77 1.65
C ASN A 44 8.00 -6.12 0.99
N PRO A 45 8.82 -7.17 1.18
CA PRO A 45 8.61 -8.49 0.55
C PRO A 45 7.35 -9.21 1.02
N ASN A 46 6.78 -8.79 2.16
CA ASN A 46 5.54 -9.34 2.69
C ASN A 46 4.28 -8.65 2.13
N THR A 47 4.44 -7.70 1.22
CA THR A 47 3.32 -7.02 0.54
C THR A 47 3.27 -7.44 -0.92
N VAL A 48 2.08 -7.82 -1.38
CA VAL A 48 1.81 -8.13 -2.79
C VAL A 48 0.59 -7.34 -3.24
N VAL A 49 0.73 -6.57 -4.31
CA VAL A 49 -0.36 -5.77 -4.86
C VAL A 49 -0.56 -6.11 -6.34
N GLY A 50 -1.81 -6.31 -6.71
CA GLY A 50 -2.19 -6.64 -8.09
C GLY A 50 -2.26 -5.42 -9.02
N ASP A 51 -2.43 -5.72 -10.32
CA ASP A 51 -2.50 -4.72 -11.37
C ASP A 51 -3.65 -3.73 -11.15
N PHE A 52 -3.44 -2.48 -11.53
CA PHE A 52 -4.43 -1.40 -11.50
C PHE A 52 -5.01 -1.07 -10.11
N THR A 53 -4.43 -1.59 -9.05
CA THR A 53 -4.74 -1.15 -7.68
C THR A 53 -4.01 0.15 -7.40
N TYR A 54 -4.76 1.17 -6.97
CA TYR A 54 -4.22 2.49 -6.70
C TYR A 54 -4.56 2.99 -5.30
N ILE A 55 -3.78 3.94 -4.84
CA ILE A 55 -4.03 4.70 -3.61
C ILE A 55 -4.15 6.19 -3.94
N ALA A 56 -5.07 6.88 -3.25
CA ALA A 56 -5.21 8.32 -3.33
C ALA A 56 -4.16 9.02 -2.45
N ASP A 57 -2.90 8.72 -2.70
CA ASP A 57 -1.71 9.30 -2.09
C ASP A 57 -0.52 9.16 -3.05
N SER A 58 0.56 9.84 -2.76
CA SER A 58 1.81 9.82 -3.53
C SER A 58 2.73 8.64 -3.17
N GLU A 59 2.42 7.88 -2.10
CA GLU A 59 3.17 6.71 -1.67
C GLU A 59 2.26 5.72 -0.92
N PHE A 60 2.71 4.47 -0.73
CA PHE A 60 1.91 3.42 -0.10
C PHE A 60 2.55 2.83 1.16
N GLU A 61 3.87 2.74 1.23
CA GLU A 61 4.56 1.96 2.28
C GLU A 61 4.23 2.44 3.71
N SER A 62 4.02 3.74 3.93
CA SER A 62 3.66 4.29 5.24
C SER A 62 2.23 3.93 5.67
N HIS A 63 1.38 3.53 4.74
CA HIS A 63 0.01 3.11 5.01
C HIS A 63 -0.08 1.66 5.54
N ALA A 64 0.98 0.86 5.39
CA ALA A 64 1.07 -0.49 5.96
C ALA A 64 1.91 -0.46 7.24
N THR A 65 1.27 -0.18 8.37
CA THR A 65 1.95 0.03 9.66
C THR A 65 2.18 -1.28 10.40
N HIS A 66 3.21 -1.31 11.25
CA HIS A 66 3.60 -2.51 12.01
C HIS A 66 3.82 -3.75 11.13
N HIS A 67 4.26 -3.52 9.91
CA HIS A 67 4.46 -4.52 8.86
C HIS A 67 5.94 -4.89 8.74
N TYR A 68 6.42 -5.69 9.66
CA TYR A 68 7.84 -6.05 9.76
C TYR A 68 8.15 -7.29 8.91
N GLU A 69 9.26 -7.27 8.18
CA GLU A 69 9.71 -8.39 7.35
C GLU A 69 9.93 -9.69 8.14
N LEU A 70 10.33 -9.56 9.42
CA LEU A 70 10.57 -10.68 10.31
C LEU A 70 9.29 -11.41 10.77
N LEU A 71 8.14 -10.76 10.61
CA LEU A 71 6.84 -11.34 10.95
C LEU A 71 6.18 -11.86 9.66
N ASP A 72 5.78 -13.11 9.63
CA ASP A 72 5.25 -13.79 8.44
C ASP A 72 3.87 -13.29 7.97
N GLY A 73 3.39 -12.18 8.51
CA GLY A 73 2.13 -11.57 8.13
C GLY A 73 2.20 -10.94 6.74
N ARG A 74 1.48 -11.48 5.77
CA ARG A 74 1.42 -10.94 4.41
C ARG A 74 0.25 -9.98 4.25
N LEU A 75 0.49 -8.88 3.54
CA LEU A 75 -0.56 -8.01 3.02
C LEU A 75 -0.73 -8.32 1.52
N ILE A 76 -1.87 -8.84 1.14
CA ILE A 76 -2.19 -9.19 -0.24
C ILE A 76 -3.39 -8.35 -0.69
N ILE A 77 -3.19 -7.47 -1.65
CA ILE A 77 -4.24 -6.65 -2.24
C ILE A 77 -4.34 -7.07 -3.71
N CYS A 78 -5.50 -7.57 -4.10
CA CYS A 78 -5.70 -8.06 -5.46
C CYS A 78 -5.84 -6.90 -6.47
N ARG A 79 -6.32 -7.18 -7.67
CA ARG A 79 -6.38 -6.22 -8.78
C ARG A 79 -7.58 -5.27 -8.67
N PHE A 80 -7.46 -4.10 -9.28
CA PHE A 80 -8.54 -3.11 -9.41
C PHE A 80 -9.08 -2.57 -8.09
N CYS A 81 -8.29 -2.64 -7.01
CA CYS A 81 -8.70 -2.05 -5.74
C CYS A 81 -8.45 -0.54 -5.72
N GLN A 82 -9.31 0.16 -5.00
CA GLN A 82 -9.24 1.61 -4.82
C GLN A 82 -9.05 1.90 -3.34
N ILE A 83 -7.95 2.53 -2.99
CA ILE A 83 -7.58 2.82 -1.59
C ILE A 83 -7.69 4.33 -1.40
N ALA A 84 -8.59 4.76 -0.52
CA ALA A 84 -8.76 6.17 -0.21
C ALA A 84 -7.58 6.73 0.57
N ALA A 85 -7.40 8.05 0.52
CA ALA A 85 -6.45 8.75 1.36
C ALA A 85 -6.72 8.50 2.84
N GLY A 86 -5.66 8.31 3.62
CA GLY A 86 -5.76 8.11 5.07
C GLY A 86 -6.13 6.68 5.52
N VAL A 87 -6.31 5.74 4.59
CA VAL A 87 -6.47 4.31 4.93
C VAL A 87 -5.17 3.78 5.50
N GLU A 88 -5.25 2.99 6.57
CA GLU A 88 -4.12 2.37 7.22
C GLU A 88 -4.33 0.86 7.38
N PHE A 89 -3.38 0.06 6.93
CA PHE A 89 -3.34 -1.39 7.12
C PHE A 89 -2.49 -1.70 8.35
N ILE A 90 -3.13 -1.98 9.47
CA ILE A 90 -2.44 -2.29 10.73
C ILE A 90 -2.12 -3.79 10.76
N MET A 91 -0.84 -4.12 10.61
CA MET A 91 -0.39 -5.49 10.45
C MET A 91 -0.05 -6.17 11.79
N ASN A 92 0.39 -7.42 11.73
CA ASN A 92 0.61 -8.29 12.89
C ASN A 92 1.57 -7.73 13.94
N GLY A 93 2.48 -6.84 13.57
CA GLY A 93 3.39 -6.18 14.51
C GLY A 93 2.70 -5.31 15.57
N ALA A 94 1.45 -4.93 15.33
CA ALA A 94 0.63 -4.18 16.30
C ALA A 94 -0.09 -5.08 17.33
N ASN A 95 -0.05 -6.41 17.16
CA ASN A 95 -0.72 -7.32 18.09
C ASN A 95 0.01 -7.39 19.44
N HIS A 96 -0.74 -7.33 20.52
CA HIS A 96 -0.24 -7.49 21.87
C HIS A 96 -0.51 -8.90 22.39
N GLN A 97 0.43 -9.44 23.17
CA GLN A 97 0.30 -10.71 23.85
C GLN A 97 -0.66 -10.57 25.05
N MET A 98 -1.89 -11.05 24.91
CA MET A 98 -2.97 -10.85 25.89
C MET A 98 -2.81 -11.71 27.16
N ASN A 99 -1.99 -12.76 27.14
CA ASN A 99 -1.68 -13.63 28.26
C ASN A 99 -0.37 -13.25 28.98
N ALA A 100 0.25 -12.14 28.59
CA ALA A 100 1.41 -11.62 29.29
C ALA A 100 1.01 -10.87 30.57
N VAL A 101 1.90 -10.81 31.53
CA VAL A 101 1.72 -10.03 32.77
C VAL A 101 1.55 -8.53 32.49
N SER A 102 2.18 -8.06 31.41
CA SER A 102 2.06 -6.67 30.95
C SER A 102 2.16 -6.63 29.42
N THR A 103 1.37 -5.79 28.79
CA THR A 103 1.49 -5.49 27.37
C THR A 103 2.55 -4.43 27.06
N TYR A 104 3.16 -3.85 28.11
CA TYR A 104 4.20 -2.84 27.93
C TYR A 104 5.49 -3.47 27.39
N PRO A 105 6.07 -2.94 26.29
CA PRO A 105 7.22 -3.55 25.62
C PRO A 105 8.54 -3.22 26.34
N SER A 106 8.67 -3.67 27.58
CA SER A 106 9.84 -3.37 28.42
C SER A 106 11.16 -3.81 27.81
N PHE A 107 11.15 -4.80 26.93
CA PHE A 107 12.33 -5.32 26.23
C PHE A 107 12.88 -4.33 25.18
N THR A 108 12.08 -3.33 24.75
CA THR A 108 12.54 -2.29 23.80
C THR A 108 13.27 -1.14 24.47
N LEU A 109 13.26 -1.07 25.80
CA LEU A 109 13.92 0.00 26.55
C LEU A 109 15.41 -0.27 26.67
N GLU A 110 16.21 0.72 26.34
CA GLU A 110 17.66 0.66 26.50
C GLU A 110 18.05 0.40 27.98
N GLY A 111 19.11 -0.39 28.18
CA GLY A 111 19.66 -0.70 29.48
C GLY A 111 18.88 -1.71 30.32
N ARG A 112 17.87 -2.39 29.73
CA ARG A 112 17.18 -3.50 30.42
C ARG A 112 17.66 -4.84 29.89
N GLU A 113 17.94 -5.77 30.79
CA GLU A 113 18.38 -7.15 30.47
C GLU A 113 17.22 -8.08 30.03
N MET A 114 16.06 -7.52 29.66
CA MET A 114 14.92 -8.31 29.24
C MET A 114 15.08 -8.73 27.77
N LYS A 115 15.05 -10.04 27.55
CA LYS A 115 15.05 -10.58 26.19
C LYS A 115 13.72 -10.30 25.51
N PRO A 116 13.74 -9.97 24.20
CA PRO A 116 12.51 -9.90 23.43
C PRO A 116 11.82 -11.28 23.42
N PRO A 117 10.49 -11.33 23.32
CA PRO A 117 9.76 -12.59 23.19
C PRO A 117 10.24 -13.34 21.93
N ALA A 118 10.21 -14.66 21.98
CA ALA A 118 10.48 -15.46 20.80
C ALA A 118 9.40 -15.19 19.75
N LYS A 119 9.74 -15.37 18.45
CA LYS A 119 8.78 -15.16 17.35
C LYS A 119 7.51 -15.99 17.53
N GLU A 120 7.66 -17.20 18.04
CA GLU A 120 6.59 -18.16 18.30
C GLU A 120 5.61 -17.70 19.41
N ASP A 121 6.08 -16.82 20.28
CA ASP A 121 5.28 -16.26 21.39
C ASP A 121 4.52 -14.99 20.99
N LEU A 122 4.81 -14.43 19.80
CA LEU A 122 4.13 -13.24 19.30
C LEU A 122 2.77 -13.60 18.71
N PRO A 123 1.71 -12.82 18.98
CA PRO A 123 0.40 -13.07 18.40
C PRO A 123 0.44 -12.92 16.89
N PHE A 124 0.08 -13.98 16.18
CA PHE A 124 0.00 -14.00 14.73
C PHE A 124 -1.43 -14.32 14.29
N LYS A 125 -2.05 -13.42 13.55
CA LYS A 125 -3.44 -13.53 13.07
C LYS A 125 -3.55 -13.93 11.60
N GLY A 126 -2.43 -14.22 10.95
CA GLY A 126 -2.41 -14.62 9.54
C GLY A 126 -2.19 -13.43 8.58
N ALA A 127 -2.44 -13.69 7.31
CA ALA A 127 -2.35 -12.69 6.26
C ALA A 127 -3.62 -11.84 6.19
N ALA A 128 -3.46 -10.57 5.82
CA ALA A 128 -4.56 -9.72 5.38
C ALA A 128 -4.72 -9.86 3.87
N VAL A 129 -5.90 -10.27 3.42
CA VAL A 129 -6.19 -10.47 1.99
C VAL A 129 -7.38 -9.64 1.58
N ILE A 130 -7.19 -8.80 0.56
CA ILE A 130 -8.23 -7.98 -0.05
C ILE A 130 -8.46 -8.48 -1.46
N GLY A 131 -9.68 -8.88 -1.76
CA GLY A 131 -10.08 -9.40 -3.07
C GLY A 131 -10.04 -8.35 -4.18
N ASN A 132 -10.34 -8.78 -5.41
CA ASN A 132 -10.40 -7.89 -6.56
C ASN A 132 -11.54 -6.87 -6.42
N ASP A 133 -11.34 -5.69 -7.05
CA ASP A 133 -12.39 -4.67 -7.22
C ASP A 133 -12.98 -4.19 -5.88
N ALA A 134 -12.15 -4.10 -4.86
CA ALA A 134 -12.54 -3.60 -3.54
C ALA A 134 -12.31 -2.09 -3.44
N TRP A 135 -13.26 -1.38 -2.84
CA TRP A 135 -13.07 -0.01 -2.42
C TRP A 135 -12.86 0.04 -0.90
N ILE A 136 -11.81 0.74 -0.48
CA ILE A 136 -11.36 0.84 0.91
C ILE A 136 -11.26 2.32 1.27
N GLY A 137 -12.11 2.75 2.21
CA GLY A 137 -12.14 4.13 2.67
C GLY A 137 -12.91 4.32 3.95
#